data_050d7bb74ceadedd096a186edbe2ee5a
#
_entry.id   050d7bb74ceadedd096a186edbe2ee5a
#
_cell.length_a   1.000
_cell.length_b   1.000
_cell.length_c   1.000
_cell.angle_alpha   90.00
_cell.angle_beta   90.00
_cell.angle_gamma   90.00
#
_symmetry.space_group_name_H-M   'P 1'
#
loop_
_entity.id
_entity.type
_entity.pdbx_description
1 polymer ?
#
loop_
_entity_poly.entity_id
_entity_poly.type
_entity_poly.pdbx_seq_one_letter_code
_entity_poly.pdbx_strand_id
1 'polypeptide(L)'
;MKETYASAGVDIDLKSKAIAKIGKYAKATLRPEVLSGVGFFGGLYEMKGYKKPVIISSVDGVGTKLKLASALNKFDTVGIDIVSHCVNDIFTCGAEPIFFLDYIAVGKVVPEKLEAIGRGLAEACKEVGCGLIGGETAEMPGVYHGDDFDLVGFVVGVVEKDKIMMGSDIVAGDAVLALPSNGLHTNGYSLARKVFGETVSALNKRYMELGKTVGEALMATHICYYNRLKSLLKDIKGLRILRAGG
;
A
#
# COMPACT_ATOMS: atom_id res chain seq x y z
N MET A 1 -1.99 -2.46 42.86
CA MET A 1 -2.05 -1.40 41.82
C MET A 1 -3.36 -1.59 41.06
N LYS A 2 -4.01 -0.50 40.65
CA LYS A 2 -5.26 -0.61 39.91
C LYS A 2 -4.94 -1.05 38.47
N GLU A 3 -5.55 -2.13 38.01
CA GLU A 3 -5.41 -2.61 36.63
C GLU A 3 -5.97 -1.56 35.66
N THR A 4 -5.20 -1.19 34.64
CA THR A 4 -5.57 -0.21 33.61
C THR A 4 -5.17 -0.75 32.24
N TYR A 5 -5.75 -0.24 31.17
CA TYR A 5 -5.33 -0.58 29.80
C TYR A 5 -3.84 -0.28 29.57
N ALA A 6 -3.33 0.82 30.11
CA ALA A 6 -1.92 1.18 30.02
C ALA A 6 -1.02 0.17 30.77
N SER A 7 -1.46 -0.35 31.97
CA SER A 7 -0.72 -1.40 32.67
C SER A 7 -0.75 -2.75 31.93
N ALA A 8 -1.75 -2.95 31.06
CA ALA A 8 -1.85 -4.12 30.19
C ALA A 8 -1.11 -3.93 28.83
N GLY A 9 -0.40 -2.82 28.64
CA GLY A 9 0.40 -2.54 27.45
C GLY A 9 -0.32 -1.82 26.32
N VAL A 10 -1.53 -1.27 26.57
CA VAL A 10 -2.32 -0.53 25.57
C VAL A 10 -2.50 0.92 26.00
N ASP A 11 -1.87 1.86 25.28
CA ASP A 11 -1.98 3.31 25.56
C ASP A 11 -3.01 3.97 24.62
N ILE A 12 -4.24 4.10 25.12
CA ILE A 12 -5.38 4.64 24.36
C ILE A 12 -5.14 6.11 23.95
N ASP A 13 -4.54 6.93 24.82
CA ASP A 13 -4.32 8.35 24.57
C ASP A 13 -3.25 8.55 23.49
N LEU A 14 -2.17 7.77 23.58
CA LEU A 14 -1.09 7.80 22.60
C LEU A 14 -1.58 7.33 21.22
N LYS A 15 -2.35 6.23 21.20
CA LYS A 15 -3.00 5.70 19.98
C LYS A 15 -3.91 6.76 19.36
N SER A 16 -4.77 7.42 20.14
CA SER A 16 -5.69 8.44 19.65
C SER A 16 -4.98 9.63 19.00
N LYS A 17 -3.86 10.07 19.58
CA LYS A 17 -3.02 11.14 19.01
C LYS A 17 -2.39 10.72 17.68
N ALA A 18 -1.88 9.49 17.57
CA ALA A 18 -1.31 8.95 16.33
C ALA A 18 -2.37 8.85 15.22
N ILE A 19 -3.55 8.30 15.54
CA ILE A 19 -4.68 8.20 14.60
C ILE A 19 -5.14 9.58 14.12
N ALA A 20 -5.19 10.57 15.01
CA ALA A 20 -5.56 11.94 14.63
C ALA A 20 -4.60 12.55 13.59
N LYS A 21 -3.31 12.23 13.65
CA LYS A 21 -2.31 12.65 12.65
C LYS A 21 -2.55 11.95 11.30
N ILE A 22 -2.74 10.62 11.30
CA ILE A 22 -3.10 9.86 10.09
C ILE A 22 -4.37 10.44 9.45
N GLY A 23 -5.38 10.75 10.26
CA GLY A 23 -6.63 11.36 9.80
C GLY A 23 -6.44 12.70 9.08
N LYS A 24 -5.43 13.50 9.44
CA LYS A 24 -5.10 14.74 8.71
C LYS A 24 -4.58 14.46 7.31
N TYR A 25 -3.71 13.46 7.15
CA TYR A 25 -3.20 13.05 5.83
C TYR A 25 -4.31 12.43 4.98
N ALA A 26 -5.12 11.55 5.58
CA ALA A 26 -6.25 10.91 4.91
C ALA A 26 -7.27 11.93 4.37
N LYS A 27 -7.57 13.00 5.11
CA LYS A 27 -8.44 14.10 4.63
C LYS A 27 -7.97 14.72 3.32
N ALA A 28 -6.66 14.79 3.08
CA ALA A 28 -6.11 15.35 1.85
C ALA A 28 -6.30 14.45 0.62
N THR A 29 -6.75 13.21 0.79
CA THR A 29 -7.04 12.23 -0.27
C THR A 29 -8.52 12.19 -0.63
N LEU A 30 -9.39 12.80 0.19
CA LEU A 30 -10.84 12.69 0.04
C LEU A 30 -11.32 13.36 -1.26
N ARG A 31 -12.21 12.68 -1.94
CA ARG A 31 -12.89 13.11 -3.15
C ARG A 31 -14.33 13.54 -2.83
N PRO A 32 -14.98 14.33 -3.69
CA PRO A 32 -16.39 14.73 -3.47
C PRO A 32 -17.37 13.57 -3.33
N GLU A 33 -17.03 12.40 -3.87
CA GLU A 33 -17.84 11.19 -3.78
C GLU A 33 -17.75 10.50 -2.41
N VAL A 34 -16.77 10.86 -1.57
CA VAL A 34 -16.65 10.35 -0.20
C VAL A 34 -17.60 11.11 0.72
N LEU A 35 -18.63 10.43 1.20
CA LEU A 35 -19.69 11.04 2.02
C LEU A 35 -19.43 10.96 3.52
N SER A 36 -18.52 10.09 3.97
CA SER A 36 -18.13 9.96 5.38
C SER A 36 -16.83 10.69 5.67
N GLY A 37 -16.72 11.27 6.88
CA GLY A 37 -15.43 11.73 7.40
C GLY A 37 -14.57 10.56 7.87
N VAL A 38 -13.23 10.77 7.95
CA VAL A 38 -12.32 9.83 8.60
C VAL A 38 -12.69 9.70 10.09
N GLY A 39 -12.87 8.46 10.57
CA GLY A 39 -13.29 8.16 11.95
C GLY A 39 -14.78 7.83 12.09
N PHE A 40 -15.54 7.82 11.00
CA PHE A 40 -16.89 7.26 10.99
C PHE A 40 -16.82 5.72 11.00
N PHE A 41 -17.87 5.03 11.45
CA PHE A 41 -17.88 3.56 11.58
C PHE A 41 -17.72 2.81 10.27
N GLY A 42 -18.08 3.42 9.15
CA GLY A 42 -17.90 2.86 7.81
C GLY A 42 -17.58 3.93 6.79
N GLY A 43 -16.73 3.62 5.83
CA GLY A 43 -16.46 4.48 4.70
C GLY A 43 -17.67 4.52 3.76
N LEU A 44 -18.21 5.71 3.48
CA LEU A 44 -19.32 5.90 2.55
C LEU A 44 -18.81 6.53 1.26
N TYR A 45 -19.10 5.88 0.13
CA TYR A 45 -18.70 6.35 -1.19
C TYR A 45 -19.90 6.35 -2.14
N GLU A 46 -20.19 7.48 -2.75
CA GLU A 46 -21.26 7.63 -3.74
C GLU A 46 -20.76 7.27 -5.14
N MET A 47 -21.36 6.26 -5.76
CA MET A 47 -21.00 5.85 -7.10
C MET A 47 -21.63 6.77 -8.14
N LYS A 48 -20.80 7.54 -8.85
CA LYS A 48 -21.24 8.49 -9.90
C LYS A 48 -20.53 8.24 -11.22
N GLY A 49 -21.21 8.55 -12.33
CA GLY A 49 -20.60 8.61 -13.67
C GLY A 49 -20.47 7.27 -14.39
N TYR A 50 -20.96 6.16 -13.83
CA TYR A 50 -20.93 4.84 -14.43
C TYR A 50 -22.32 4.40 -14.88
N LYS A 51 -22.38 3.70 -16.02
CA LYS A 51 -23.63 3.14 -16.58
C LYS A 51 -23.89 1.72 -16.11
N LYS A 52 -22.86 0.89 -16.13
CA LYS A 52 -22.90 -0.53 -15.69
C LYS A 52 -21.65 -0.83 -14.83
N PRO A 53 -21.55 -0.23 -13.62
CA PRO A 53 -20.36 -0.38 -12.80
C PRO A 53 -20.20 -1.82 -12.31
N VAL A 54 -18.96 -2.30 -12.34
CA VAL A 54 -18.54 -3.54 -11.67
C VAL A 54 -17.51 -3.16 -10.63
N ILE A 55 -17.73 -3.60 -9.40
CA ILE A 55 -16.82 -3.39 -8.28
C ILE A 55 -15.75 -4.47 -8.30
N ILE A 56 -14.50 -4.06 -8.14
CA ILE A 56 -13.34 -4.93 -7.99
C ILE A 56 -12.63 -4.57 -6.70
N SER A 57 -12.15 -5.55 -5.96
CA SER A 57 -11.36 -5.33 -4.75
C SER A 57 -10.16 -6.26 -4.73
N SER A 58 -9.08 -5.80 -4.10
CA SER A 58 -7.92 -6.60 -3.74
C SER A 58 -7.49 -6.28 -2.31
N VAL A 59 -6.91 -7.26 -1.65
CA VAL A 59 -6.29 -7.13 -0.33
C VAL A 59 -4.90 -7.76 -0.38
N ASP A 60 -3.92 -7.05 0.14
CA ASP A 60 -2.55 -7.56 0.20
C ASP A 60 -1.79 -7.01 1.41
N GLY A 61 -0.67 -7.62 1.75
CA GLY A 61 0.23 -7.18 2.80
C GLY A 61 1.59 -6.76 2.23
N VAL A 62 2.30 -5.87 2.92
CA VAL A 62 3.68 -5.52 2.55
C VAL A 62 4.62 -6.72 2.70
N GLY A 63 4.28 -7.63 3.61
CA GLY A 63 5.06 -8.84 3.84
C GLY A 63 6.41 -8.57 4.53
N THR A 64 7.38 -9.44 4.28
CA THR A 64 8.63 -9.45 5.06
C THR A 64 9.61 -8.31 4.77
N LYS A 65 9.30 -7.42 3.82
CA LYS A 65 9.95 -6.11 3.66
C LYS A 65 9.87 -5.27 4.95
N LEU A 66 8.79 -5.45 5.74
CA LEU A 66 8.58 -4.77 7.02
C LEU A 66 9.71 -4.99 8.03
N LYS A 67 10.37 -6.16 7.99
CA LYS A 67 11.55 -6.43 8.82
C LYS A 67 12.72 -5.50 8.49
N LEU A 68 12.91 -5.18 7.22
CA LEU A 68 13.94 -4.24 6.78
C LEU A 68 13.57 -2.79 7.14
N ALA A 69 12.28 -2.46 7.01
CA ALA A 69 11.76 -1.16 7.45
C ALA A 69 12.03 -0.92 8.94
N SER A 70 11.77 -1.93 9.79
CA SER A 70 12.10 -1.87 11.22
C SER A 70 13.60 -1.76 11.47
N ALA A 71 14.42 -2.60 10.83
CA ALA A 71 15.87 -2.58 11.02
C ALA A 71 16.51 -1.23 10.62
N LEU A 72 15.99 -0.57 9.60
CA LEU A 72 16.46 0.73 9.11
C LEU A 72 15.73 1.93 9.72
N ASN A 73 14.73 1.69 10.56
CA ASN A 73 13.82 2.73 11.10
C ASN A 73 13.22 3.61 9.97
N LYS A 74 12.81 2.97 8.85
CA LYS A 74 12.32 3.64 7.65
C LYS A 74 10.93 3.15 7.30
N PHE A 75 9.91 3.93 7.66
CA PHE A 75 8.50 3.54 7.58
C PHE A 75 7.67 4.32 6.54
N ASP A 76 8.23 5.40 5.99
CA ASP A 76 7.57 6.27 5.01
C ASP A 76 7.30 5.58 3.67
N THR A 77 8.14 4.60 3.29
CA THR A 77 8.03 3.91 2.00
C THR A 77 6.98 2.79 2.00
N VAL A 78 6.75 2.13 3.13
CA VAL A 78 5.89 0.94 3.17
C VAL A 78 4.39 1.26 2.99
N GLY A 79 3.96 2.48 3.35
CA GLY A 79 2.62 2.97 3.02
C GLY A 79 2.43 3.17 1.51
N ILE A 80 3.45 3.65 0.81
CA ILE A 80 3.46 3.77 -0.65
C ILE A 80 3.44 2.37 -1.29
N ASP A 81 4.24 1.44 -0.74
CA ASP A 81 4.32 0.07 -1.23
C ASP A 81 2.96 -0.61 -1.28
N ILE A 82 2.21 -0.56 -0.16
CA ILE A 82 0.94 -1.31 -0.07
C ILE A 82 -0.15 -0.72 -0.95
N VAL A 83 -0.24 0.59 -1.07
CA VAL A 83 -1.20 1.23 -1.97
C VAL A 83 -0.86 0.89 -3.41
N SER A 84 0.41 1.03 -3.81
CA SER A 84 0.86 0.72 -5.16
C SER A 84 0.60 -0.74 -5.53
N HIS A 85 0.88 -1.67 -4.60
CA HIS A 85 0.64 -3.10 -4.78
C HIS A 85 -0.84 -3.37 -5.07
N CYS A 86 -1.72 -2.99 -4.16
CA CYS A 86 -3.15 -3.24 -4.30
C CYS A 86 -3.78 -2.55 -5.53
N VAL A 87 -3.35 -1.31 -5.84
CA VAL A 87 -3.85 -0.57 -7.01
C VAL A 87 -3.41 -1.23 -8.31
N ASN A 88 -2.16 -1.69 -8.40
CA ASN A 88 -1.68 -2.42 -9.57
C ASN A 88 -2.50 -3.69 -9.81
N ASP A 89 -2.89 -4.41 -8.76
CA ASP A 89 -3.69 -5.63 -8.87
C ASP A 89 -5.05 -5.38 -9.52
N ILE A 90 -5.84 -4.47 -8.98
CA ILE A 90 -7.17 -4.18 -9.55
C ILE A 90 -7.08 -3.56 -10.95
N PHE A 91 -5.99 -2.86 -11.24
CA PHE A 91 -5.79 -2.24 -12.53
C PHE A 91 -5.52 -3.26 -13.65
N THR A 92 -5.05 -4.46 -13.34
CA THR A 92 -4.95 -5.54 -14.33
C THR A 92 -6.30 -5.89 -14.96
N CYS A 93 -7.38 -5.67 -14.23
CA CYS A 93 -8.75 -5.83 -14.73
C CYS A 93 -9.32 -4.54 -15.37
N GLY A 94 -8.52 -3.48 -15.48
CA GLY A 94 -8.94 -2.19 -16.03
C GLY A 94 -9.70 -1.29 -15.04
N ALA A 95 -9.71 -1.62 -13.74
CA ALA A 95 -10.45 -0.85 -12.74
C ALA A 95 -9.74 0.43 -12.33
N GLU A 96 -10.52 1.47 -12.08
CA GLU A 96 -10.07 2.69 -11.41
C GLU A 96 -10.18 2.54 -9.90
N PRO A 97 -9.13 2.84 -9.11
CA PRO A 97 -9.23 2.84 -7.65
C PRO A 97 -10.16 3.97 -7.19
N ILE A 98 -11.07 3.68 -6.28
CA ILE A 98 -12.03 4.66 -5.75
C ILE A 98 -11.80 4.96 -4.28
N PHE A 99 -11.55 3.94 -3.46
CA PHE A 99 -11.15 4.13 -2.07
C PHE A 99 -10.23 3.02 -1.56
N PHE A 100 -9.53 3.32 -0.48
CA PHE A 100 -8.57 2.47 0.19
C PHE A 100 -8.86 2.41 1.69
N LEU A 101 -8.62 1.24 2.29
CA LEU A 101 -8.62 1.00 3.71
C LEU A 101 -7.28 0.37 4.11
N ASP A 102 -6.78 0.67 5.30
CA ASP A 102 -5.56 0.07 5.83
C ASP A 102 -5.82 -0.70 7.13
N TYR A 103 -4.97 -1.68 7.39
CA TYR A 103 -4.85 -2.32 8.69
C TYR A 103 -3.40 -2.28 9.13
N ILE A 104 -3.14 -1.60 10.25
CA ILE A 104 -1.82 -1.51 10.87
C ILE A 104 -1.88 -2.22 12.21
N ALA A 105 -1.12 -3.31 12.38
CA ALA A 105 -1.00 -4.03 13.63
C ALA A 105 0.41 -3.89 14.20
N VAL A 106 0.52 -3.51 15.47
CA VAL A 106 1.80 -3.28 16.15
C VAL A 106 1.81 -3.95 17.53
N GLY A 107 2.98 -4.34 18.03
CA GLY A 107 3.13 -4.79 19.41
C GLY A 107 3.00 -3.64 20.41
N LYS A 108 3.50 -2.45 20.02
CA LYS A 108 3.40 -1.21 20.79
C LYS A 108 3.25 -0.02 19.86
N VAL A 109 2.38 0.91 20.23
CA VAL A 109 2.19 2.16 19.48
C VAL A 109 3.42 3.05 19.61
N VAL A 110 4.01 3.41 18.47
CA VAL A 110 5.06 4.42 18.31
C VAL A 110 4.49 5.47 17.35
N PRO A 111 4.12 6.67 17.82
CA PRO A 111 3.41 7.67 17.02
C PRO A 111 4.14 8.07 15.75
N GLU A 112 5.45 8.21 15.80
CA GLU A 112 6.28 8.62 14.66
C GLU A 112 6.29 7.57 13.56
N LYS A 113 6.28 6.28 13.93
CA LYS A 113 6.17 5.13 13.03
C LYS A 113 4.81 5.14 12.32
N LEU A 114 3.73 5.25 13.08
CA LEU A 114 2.38 5.29 12.53
C LEU A 114 2.15 6.51 11.65
N GLU A 115 2.69 7.67 12.04
CA GLU A 115 2.62 8.90 11.24
C GLU A 115 3.35 8.74 9.90
N ALA A 116 4.55 8.16 9.90
CA ALA A 116 5.31 7.91 8.68
C ALA A 116 4.58 6.96 7.72
N ILE A 117 4.02 5.86 8.24
CA ILE A 117 3.19 4.93 7.47
C ILE A 117 1.97 5.65 6.88
N GLY A 118 1.21 6.38 7.73
CA GLY A 118 0.00 7.09 7.31
C GLY A 118 0.26 8.16 6.26
N ARG A 119 1.40 8.84 6.33
CA ARG A 119 1.84 9.78 5.31
C ARG A 119 2.08 9.09 3.97
N GLY A 120 2.81 7.96 3.96
CA GLY A 120 3.06 7.19 2.75
C GLY A 120 1.77 6.65 2.12
N LEU A 121 0.83 6.13 2.93
CA LEU A 121 -0.50 5.72 2.48
C LEU A 121 -1.24 6.86 1.78
N ALA A 122 -1.30 8.04 2.42
CA ALA A 122 -2.03 9.19 1.89
C ALA A 122 -1.36 9.75 0.63
N GLU A 123 -0.03 9.79 0.57
CA GLU A 123 0.73 10.24 -0.61
C GLU A 123 0.39 9.39 -1.83
N ALA A 124 0.48 8.06 -1.69
CA ALA A 124 0.18 7.15 -2.79
C ALA A 124 -1.31 7.16 -3.18
N CYS A 125 -2.23 7.21 -2.20
CA CYS A 125 -3.65 7.34 -2.47
C CYS A 125 -3.96 8.62 -3.26
N LYS A 126 -3.34 9.75 -2.89
CA LYS A 126 -3.50 11.03 -3.60
C LYS A 126 -2.97 10.96 -5.03
N GLU A 127 -1.81 10.31 -5.23
CA GLU A 127 -1.20 10.16 -6.55
C GLU A 127 -2.14 9.44 -7.53
N VAL A 128 -2.84 8.41 -7.07
CA VAL A 128 -3.77 7.64 -7.92
C VAL A 128 -5.22 8.15 -7.90
N GLY A 129 -5.49 9.22 -7.14
CA GLY A 129 -6.84 9.76 -6.98
C GLY A 129 -7.80 8.84 -6.21
N CYS A 130 -7.27 8.08 -5.26
CA CYS A 130 -8.00 7.14 -4.42
C CYS A 130 -8.22 7.74 -3.01
N GLY A 131 -9.42 7.67 -2.47
CA GLY A 131 -9.71 8.17 -1.12
C GLY A 131 -9.25 7.19 -0.04
N LEU A 132 -8.37 7.59 0.88
CA LEU A 132 -8.13 6.85 2.12
C LEU A 132 -9.27 7.18 3.10
N ILE A 133 -10.28 6.31 3.17
CA ILE A 133 -11.56 6.62 3.83
C ILE A 133 -11.73 5.97 5.20
N GLY A 134 -10.80 5.09 5.60
CA GLY A 134 -10.84 4.41 6.87
C GLY A 134 -9.69 3.42 7.01
N GLY A 135 -9.70 2.72 8.13
CA GLY A 135 -8.72 1.70 8.45
C GLY A 135 -8.81 1.28 9.90
N GLU A 136 -7.92 0.40 10.32
CA GLU A 136 -7.79 -0.03 11.73
C GLU A 136 -6.33 0.02 12.16
N THR A 137 -6.10 0.54 13.34
CA THR A 137 -4.79 0.47 14.01
C THR A 137 -4.92 -0.37 15.27
N ALA A 138 -4.36 -1.56 15.28
CA ALA A 138 -4.43 -2.50 16.40
C ALA A 138 -3.11 -2.52 17.20
N GLU A 139 -3.19 -2.25 18.50
CA GLU A 139 -2.10 -2.50 19.43
C GLU A 139 -2.30 -3.87 20.05
N MET A 140 -1.38 -4.80 19.78
CA MET A 140 -1.53 -6.22 20.09
C MET A 140 -0.28 -6.76 20.83
N PRO A 141 -0.11 -6.36 22.10
CA PRO A 141 1.01 -6.86 22.92
C PRO A 141 0.92 -8.39 23.08
N GLY A 142 2.05 -9.07 22.93
CA GLY A 142 2.12 -10.53 22.98
C GLY A 142 1.85 -11.25 21.66
N VAL A 143 1.25 -10.59 20.67
CA VAL A 143 1.11 -11.09 19.28
C VAL A 143 2.29 -10.60 18.44
N TYR A 144 2.56 -9.29 18.49
CA TYR A 144 3.74 -8.70 17.86
C TYR A 144 4.79 -8.40 18.90
N HIS A 145 6.04 -8.74 18.63
CA HIS A 145 7.16 -8.62 19.56
C HIS A 145 8.17 -7.57 19.08
N GLY A 146 8.71 -6.78 20.01
CA GLY A 146 9.69 -5.74 19.71
C GLY A 146 9.14 -4.73 18.70
N ASP A 147 9.88 -4.54 17.59
CA ASP A 147 9.50 -3.63 16.51
C ASP A 147 8.66 -4.28 15.40
N ASP A 148 8.21 -5.50 15.62
CA ASP A 148 7.37 -6.21 14.66
C ASP A 148 6.03 -5.53 14.48
N PHE A 149 5.58 -5.49 13.24
CA PHE A 149 4.29 -4.94 12.87
C PHE A 149 3.81 -5.56 11.56
N ASP A 150 2.53 -5.39 11.27
CA ASP A 150 1.96 -5.74 9.98
C ASP A 150 1.27 -4.52 9.36
N LEU A 151 1.27 -4.49 8.03
CA LEU A 151 0.60 -3.47 7.23
C LEU A 151 -0.07 -4.13 6.05
N VAL A 152 -1.39 -4.04 6.05
CA VAL A 152 -2.28 -4.60 5.03
C VAL A 152 -3.07 -3.48 4.39
N GLY A 153 -3.27 -3.55 3.10
CA GLY A 153 -4.11 -2.65 2.33
C GLY A 153 -5.30 -3.38 1.74
N PHE A 154 -6.41 -2.69 1.66
CA PHE A 154 -7.61 -3.13 0.98
C PHE A 154 -8.06 -2.02 0.03
N VAL A 155 -8.04 -2.29 -1.26
CA VAL A 155 -8.48 -1.36 -2.30
C VAL A 155 -9.83 -1.78 -2.87
N VAL A 156 -10.66 -0.80 -3.13
CA VAL A 156 -11.87 -0.98 -3.95
C VAL A 156 -11.74 -0.11 -5.18
N GLY A 157 -12.01 -0.70 -6.32
CA GLY A 157 -12.04 -0.04 -7.62
C GLY A 157 -13.33 -0.33 -8.37
N VAL A 158 -13.49 0.35 -9.49
CA VAL A 158 -14.66 0.23 -10.35
C VAL A 158 -14.25 0.23 -11.81
N VAL A 159 -14.96 -0.54 -12.62
CA VAL A 159 -14.80 -0.58 -14.06
C VAL A 159 -16.18 -0.72 -14.71
N GLU A 160 -16.38 -0.14 -15.89
CA GLU A 160 -17.55 -0.45 -16.72
C GLU A 160 -17.52 -1.92 -17.16
N LYS A 161 -18.68 -2.59 -17.09
CA LYS A 161 -18.79 -4.03 -17.38
C LYS A 161 -18.21 -4.43 -18.74
N ASP A 162 -18.35 -3.59 -19.76
CA ASP A 162 -17.85 -3.81 -21.11
C ASP A 162 -16.36 -3.46 -21.29
N LYS A 163 -15.71 -2.92 -20.25
CA LYS A 163 -14.27 -2.58 -20.23
C LYS A 163 -13.44 -3.46 -19.34
N ILE A 164 -14.01 -4.51 -18.75
CA ILE A 164 -13.27 -5.45 -17.91
C ILE A 164 -12.23 -6.17 -18.75
N MET A 165 -10.99 -6.18 -18.27
CA MET A 165 -9.88 -6.92 -18.88
C MET A 165 -9.74 -8.27 -18.17
N MET A 166 -10.05 -9.37 -18.87
CA MET A 166 -9.96 -10.74 -18.32
C MET A 166 -8.92 -11.63 -19.05
N GLY A 167 -8.21 -11.04 -20.00
CA GLY A 167 -7.21 -11.78 -20.78
C GLY A 167 -7.75 -12.72 -21.84
N SER A 168 -9.07 -12.86 -21.98
CA SER A 168 -9.71 -13.74 -22.98
C SER A 168 -9.40 -13.38 -24.43
N ASP A 169 -9.04 -12.11 -24.65
CA ASP A 169 -8.76 -11.57 -25.99
C ASP A 169 -7.27 -11.70 -26.38
N ILE A 170 -6.43 -12.22 -25.50
CA ILE A 170 -5.00 -12.39 -25.75
C ILE A 170 -4.79 -13.62 -26.63
N VAL A 171 -4.09 -13.44 -27.74
CA VAL A 171 -3.86 -14.50 -28.74
C VAL A 171 -2.37 -14.62 -29.08
N ALA A 172 -2.00 -15.76 -29.63
CA ALA A 172 -0.64 -15.96 -30.16
C ALA A 172 -0.35 -14.96 -31.27
N GLY A 173 0.77 -14.27 -31.19
CA GLY A 173 1.17 -13.20 -32.11
C GLY A 173 1.01 -11.79 -31.54
N ASP A 174 0.39 -11.65 -30.38
CA ASP A 174 0.33 -10.35 -29.69
C ASP A 174 1.72 -9.89 -29.26
N ALA A 175 1.98 -8.59 -29.37
CA ALA A 175 3.20 -7.97 -28.89
C ALA A 175 3.16 -7.80 -27.36
N VAL A 176 4.19 -8.26 -26.67
CA VAL A 176 4.33 -8.08 -25.21
C VAL A 176 5.22 -6.87 -24.93
N LEU A 177 4.66 -5.88 -24.22
CA LEU A 177 5.38 -4.72 -23.75
C LEU A 177 5.70 -4.88 -22.26
N ALA A 178 6.93 -4.56 -21.87
CA ALA A 178 7.37 -4.58 -20.47
C ALA A 178 7.78 -3.18 -20.00
N LEU A 179 7.39 -2.82 -18.79
CA LEU A 179 7.87 -1.64 -18.09
C LEU A 179 8.93 -2.07 -17.07
N PRO A 180 10.03 -1.31 -16.92
CA PRO A 180 11.08 -1.66 -15.98
C PRO A 180 10.61 -1.55 -14.54
N SER A 181 11.10 -2.45 -13.69
CA SER A 181 11.01 -2.37 -12.24
C SER A 181 12.19 -1.56 -11.68
N ASN A 182 12.04 -1.02 -10.47
CA ASN A 182 13.11 -0.34 -9.73
C ASN A 182 13.71 -1.22 -8.60
N GLY A 183 13.28 -2.47 -8.49
CA GLY A 183 13.71 -3.43 -7.48
C GLY A 183 12.71 -4.55 -7.26
N LEU A 184 12.76 -5.18 -6.09
CA LEU A 184 11.91 -6.31 -5.70
C LEU A 184 10.46 -5.92 -5.41
N HIS A 185 10.17 -4.62 -5.31
CA HIS A 185 8.88 -4.07 -4.88
C HIS A 185 8.47 -4.57 -3.48
N THR A 186 7.55 -5.55 -3.37
CA THR A 186 7.05 -6.12 -2.10
C THR A 186 7.25 -7.63 -2.00
N ASN A 187 7.71 -8.30 -3.06
CA ASN A 187 7.88 -9.74 -3.11
C ASN A 187 9.36 -10.19 -3.06
N GLY A 188 9.60 -11.45 -2.67
CA GLY A 188 10.94 -12.05 -2.64
C GLY A 188 11.79 -11.66 -1.43
N TYR A 189 11.27 -10.90 -0.47
CA TYR A 189 12.05 -10.36 0.66
C TYR A 189 12.57 -11.41 1.63
N SER A 190 11.88 -12.53 1.82
CA SER A 190 12.38 -13.63 2.66
C SER A 190 13.70 -14.19 2.12
N LEU A 191 13.81 -14.34 0.80
CA LEU A 191 15.06 -14.76 0.15
C LEU A 191 16.12 -13.66 0.18
N ALA A 192 15.74 -12.43 -0.16
CA ALA A 192 16.66 -11.28 -0.15
C ALA A 192 17.30 -11.07 1.23
N ARG A 193 16.52 -11.15 2.31
CA ARG A 193 17.01 -11.06 3.70
C ARG A 193 17.99 -12.19 4.03
N LYS A 194 17.72 -13.40 3.56
CA LYS A 194 18.63 -14.54 3.75
C LYS A 194 19.95 -14.36 3.00
N VAL A 195 19.92 -13.78 1.80
CA VAL A 195 21.12 -13.59 0.94
C VAL A 195 21.96 -12.40 1.40
N PHE A 196 21.32 -11.25 1.63
CA PHE A 196 22.03 -10.00 1.92
C PHE A 196 22.16 -9.70 3.42
N GLY A 197 21.45 -10.41 4.27
CA GLY A 197 21.33 -10.12 5.70
C GLY A 197 20.30 -9.02 5.99
N GLU A 198 19.96 -8.89 7.27
CA GLU A 198 18.95 -7.92 7.75
C GLU A 198 19.47 -7.03 8.88
N THR A 199 20.75 -7.17 9.25
CA THR A 199 21.38 -6.28 10.21
C THR A 199 21.66 -4.92 9.59
N VAL A 200 21.66 -3.86 10.41
CA VAL A 200 21.98 -2.50 9.94
C VAL A 200 23.33 -2.45 9.21
N SER A 201 24.33 -3.19 9.70
CA SER A 201 25.64 -3.28 9.06
C SER A 201 25.57 -3.91 7.66
N ALA A 202 24.84 -5.01 7.50
CA ALA A 202 24.65 -5.66 6.20
C ALA A 202 23.89 -4.77 5.22
N LEU A 203 22.83 -4.10 5.70
CA LEU A 203 22.01 -3.21 4.87
C LEU A 203 22.74 -1.92 4.45
N ASN A 204 23.69 -1.45 5.23
CA ASN A 204 24.53 -0.31 4.88
C ASN A 204 25.71 -0.66 3.93
N LYS A 205 25.91 -1.95 3.63
CA LYS A 205 26.94 -2.34 2.68
C LYS A 205 26.60 -1.81 1.29
N ARG A 206 27.58 -1.18 0.66
CA ARG A 206 27.47 -0.63 -0.70
C ARG A 206 28.13 -1.57 -1.70
N TYR A 207 27.45 -1.82 -2.81
CA TYR A 207 28.00 -2.50 -3.97
C TYR A 207 28.14 -1.50 -5.11
N MET A 208 29.27 -1.55 -5.81
CA MET A 208 29.55 -0.61 -6.92
C MET A 208 28.54 -0.77 -8.05
N GLU A 209 28.15 -2.00 -8.35
CA GLU A 209 27.19 -2.36 -9.39
C GLU A 209 25.79 -1.81 -9.11
N LEU A 210 25.41 -1.67 -7.84
CA LEU A 210 24.14 -1.07 -7.44
C LEU A 210 24.17 0.46 -7.38
N GLY A 211 25.36 1.06 -7.23
CA GLY A 211 25.51 2.50 -7.02
C GLY A 211 24.91 3.03 -5.71
N LYS A 212 24.39 2.15 -4.85
CA LYS A 212 23.69 2.44 -3.60
C LYS A 212 23.92 1.34 -2.57
N THR A 213 23.45 1.54 -1.34
CA THR A 213 23.51 0.49 -0.33
C THR A 213 22.46 -0.60 -0.58
N VAL A 214 22.68 -1.78 0.03
CA VAL A 214 21.71 -2.87 -0.01
C VAL A 214 20.33 -2.39 0.54
N GLY A 215 20.35 -1.67 1.67
CA GLY A 215 19.14 -1.12 2.27
C GLY A 215 18.40 -0.15 1.34
N GLU A 216 19.11 0.79 0.72
CA GLU A 216 18.53 1.71 -0.27
C GLU A 216 17.92 0.96 -1.46
N ALA A 217 18.58 -0.09 -1.94
CA ALA A 217 18.06 -0.91 -3.04
C ALA A 217 16.81 -1.69 -2.65
N LEU A 218 16.83 -2.33 -1.47
CA LEU A 218 15.71 -3.15 -0.98
C LEU A 218 14.54 -2.31 -0.49
N MET A 219 14.76 -1.08 -0.01
CA MET A 219 13.70 -0.16 0.43
C MET A 219 13.16 0.74 -0.69
N ALA A 220 13.57 0.52 -1.94
CA ALA A 220 12.92 1.18 -3.07
C ALA A 220 11.41 0.89 -3.08
N THR A 221 10.62 1.93 -3.30
CA THR A 221 9.15 1.82 -3.26
C THR A 221 8.62 1.01 -4.44
N HIS A 222 7.52 0.31 -4.21
CA HIS A 222 6.74 -0.34 -5.26
C HIS A 222 6.25 0.70 -6.26
N ILE A 223 6.51 0.48 -7.54
CA ILE A 223 6.05 1.40 -8.58
C ILE A 223 4.55 1.21 -8.80
N CYS A 224 3.79 2.28 -8.66
CA CYS A 224 2.41 2.31 -9.11
C CYS A 224 2.35 2.59 -10.62
N TYR A 225 1.98 1.58 -11.38
CA TYR A 225 1.89 1.68 -12.84
C TYR A 225 0.58 2.32 -13.32
N TYR A 226 -0.40 2.48 -12.44
CA TYR A 226 -1.75 2.93 -12.78
C TYR A 226 -1.75 4.19 -13.65
N ASN A 227 -1.17 5.29 -13.21
CA ASN A 227 -1.21 6.56 -13.96
C ASN A 227 -0.49 6.48 -15.30
N ARG A 228 0.63 5.73 -15.38
CA ARG A 228 1.39 5.55 -16.61
C ARG A 228 0.62 4.74 -17.65
N LEU A 229 0.10 3.60 -17.23
CA LEU A 229 -0.63 2.69 -18.11
C LEU A 229 -2.02 3.22 -18.45
N LYS A 230 -2.70 3.93 -17.54
CA LYS A 230 -3.99 4.60 -17.82
C LYS A 230 -3.89 5.58 -18.99
N SER A 231 -2.77 6.30 -19.12
CA SER A 231 -2.51 7.14 -20.27
C SER A 231 -2.34 6.31 -21.54
N LEU A 232 -1.49 5.27 -21.49
CA LEU A 232 -1.25 4.41 -22.65
C LEU A 232 -2.51 3.69 -23.15
N LEU A 233 -3.40 3.28 -22.25
CA LEU A 233 -4.68 2.65 -22.61
C LEU A 233 -5.60 3.59 -23.40
N LYS A 234 -5.47 4.92 -23.25
CA LYS A 234 -6.21 5.89 -24.06
C LYS A 234 -5.62 6.05 -25.45
N ASP A 235 -4.31 5.97 -25.56
CA ASP A 235 -3.57 6.29 -26.78
C ASP A 235 -3.38 5.06 -27.68
N ILE A 236 -3.30 3.87 -27.11
CA ILE A 236 -3.05 2.62 -27.83
C ILE A 236 -4.31 1.75 -27.83
N LYS A 237 -4.98 1.71 -28.97
CA LYS A 237 -6.17 0.87 -29.14
C LYS A 237 -5.80 -0.62 -29.08
N GLY A 238 -6.53 -1.38 -28.28
CA GLY A 238 -6.31 -2.83 -28.12
C GLY A 238 -5.27 -3.21 -27.07
N LEU A 239 -4.63 -2.22 -26.41
CA LEU A 239 -3.72 -2.50 -25.30
C LEU A 239 -4.48 -3.22 -24.17
N ARG A 240 -3.85 -4.25 -23.62
CA ARG A 240 -4.32 -5.01 -22.44
C ARG A 240 -3.22 -5.07 -21.39
N ILE A 241 -3.61 -5.13 -20.12
CA ILE A 241 -2.66 -5.31 -19.03
C ILE A 241 -2.65 -6.78 -18.67
N LEU A 242 -1.52 -7.43 -18.82
CA LEU A 242 -1.34 -8.84 -18.48
C LEU A 242 -1.02 -9.02 -17.00
N ARG A 243 -0.11 -8.17 -16.49
CA ARG A 243 0.32 -8.17 -15.09
C ARG A 243 0.88 -6.80 -14.71
N ALA A 244 0.57 -6.31 -13.52
CA ALA A 244 1.16 -5.12 -12.94
C ALA A 244 1.59 -5.43 -11.51
N GLY A 245 2.89 -5.34 -11.25
CA GLY A 245 3.48 -5.65 -9.96
C GLY A 245 4.30 -6.93 -9.96
N GLY A 246 5.01 -7.16 -8.86
CA GLY A 246 5.99 -8.24 -8.73
C GLY A 246 5.52 -9.42 -7.93
#